data_7589fed9c9bd81b241950695644e9622
#
_entry.id   7589fed9c9bd81b241950695644e9622
#
_cell.length_a   1.000
_cell.length_b   1.000
_cell.length_c   1.000
_cell.angle_alpha   90.00
_cell.angle_beta   90.00
_cell.angle_gamma   90.00
#
_symmetry.space_group_name_H-M   'P 1'
#
loop_
_entity.id
_entity.type
_entity.pdbx_description
1 polymer ?
#
loop_
_entity_poly.entity_id
_entity_poly.type
_entity_poly.pdbx_seq_one_letter_code
_entity_poly.pdbx_strand_id
1 'polypeptide(L)'
;MLRKLFNLKFWLPVLLLAAGGGALYGFMKSRPSAKKFERPFQGVVVKTVAAEIASPKIRIRTQGEVRVAQRVMLSSRRNGQVKWISPKLQEGRFFRKHEVLVKLDPLTGNVRDRLLVKAPFDGVVQQRSTDIGQHVTASTALATLIGTDRAEVIADLPLSQLDLLDIPASGHQKAWNLPAKLRLRIGKQETIWSATVQRQLPELTQQGRMVRLVLVVDDPFRLKQPKASAPVLLIGSFVEVEIEGRQLEEALRIPAVGLRNGNTVWLRAQRELQIRTVEVAHQDGDTAFLSSGIEVDARVIISPLKGAADGLKVREAGRGPPRGQGDEEENDETGRRGHRGGFGRGG
;
A
#
# COMPACT_ATOMS: atom_id res chain seq x y z
N MET A 1 -15.98 105.59 -44.76
CA MET A 1 -14.76 104.92 -45.16
C MET A 1 -14.62 103.65 -44.41
N LEU A 2 -15.29 102.55 -44.75
CA LEU A 2 -15.06 101.19 -44.22
C LEU A 2 -15.74 100.12 -45.09
N ARG A 3 -15.16 99.95 -46.30
CA ARG A 3 -15.68 98.99 -47.31
C ARG A 3 -14.52 98.35 -48.06
N LYS A 4 -13.57 97.64 -47.46
CA LYS A 4 -12.58 96.88 -48.15
C LYS A 4 -11.85 95.86 -47.23
N LEU A 5 -12.57 94.99 -46.49
CA LEU A 5 -11.90 93.91 -45.75
C LEU A 5 -12.67 92.59 -45.85
N PHE A 6 -13.28 92.30 -46.99
CA PHE A 6 -13.84 90.94 -47.19
C PHE A 6 -13.22 90.35 -48.46
N ASN A 7 -11.90 90.06 -48.44
CA ASN A 7 -11.23 89.26 -49.43
C ASN A 7 -11.55 87.80 -49.21
N LEU A 8 -12.53 87.29 -49.97
CA LEU A 8 -12.96 85.89 -49.94
C LEU A 8 -11.79 84.90 -50.07
N LYS A 9 -10.69 85.28 -50.75
CA LYS A 9 -9.46 84.48 -50.93
C LYS A 9 -8.67 84.30 -49.63
N PHE A 10 -8.85 85.13 -48.63
CA PHE A 10 -8.13 85.03 -47.34
C PHE A 10 -8.90 84.20 -46.33
N TRP A 11 -10.22 84.17 -46.40
CA TRP A 11 -11.08 83.44 -45.50
C TRP A 11 -11.25 81.97 -45.85
N LEU A 12 -11.04 81.60 -47.14
CA LEU A 12 -11.15 80.21 -47.59
C LEU A 12 -10.18 79.26 -46.94
N PRO A 13 -8.85 79.56 -46.76
CA PRO A 13 -7.94 78.68 -46.10
C PRO A 13 -8.21 78.61 -44.56
N VAL A 14 -8.69 79.67 -43.93
CA VAL A 14 -9.04 79.70 -42.48
C VAL A 14 -10.24 78.84 -42.24
N LEU A 15 -11.25 78.87 -43.12
CA LEU A 15 -12.45 78.01 -43.00
C LEU A 15 -12.12 76.53 -43.27
N LEU A 16 -11.21 76.26 -44.19
CA LEU A 16 -10.69 74.87 -44.40
C LEU A 16 -9.91 74.33 -43.21
N LEU A 17 -9.10 75.18 -42.57
CA LEU A 17 -8.38 74.80 -41.37
C LEU A 17 -9.33 74.57 -40.15
N ALA A 18 -10.32 75.43 -40.00
CA ALA A 18 -11.36 75.29 -38.98
C ALA A 18 -12.22 74.01 -39.20
N ALA A 19 -12.60 73.72 -40.44
CA ALA A 19 -13.34 72.50 -40.78
C ALA A 19 -12.44 71.25 -40.59
N GLY A 20 -11.17 71.27 -40.97
CA GLY A 20 -10.22 70.20 -40.73
C GLY A 20 -9.94 69.97 -39.25
N GLY A 21 -9.76 71.02 -38.46
CA GLY A 21 -9.60 70.95 -37.02
C GLY A 21 -10.86 70.42 -36.29
N GLY A 22 -12.03 70.84 -36.75
CA GLY A 22 -13.31 70.33 -36.23
C GLY A 22 -13.54 68.85 -36.56
N ALA A 23 -13.19 68.43 -37.77
CA ALA A 23 -13.25 67.02 -38.14
C ALA A 23 -12.24 66.18 -37.33
N LEU A 24 -11.00 66.66 -37.16
CA LEU A 24 -9.99 65.97 -36.37
C LEU A 24 -10.41 65.86 -34.88
N TYR A 25 -10.97 66.93 -34.31
CA TYR A 25 -11.51 66.92 -32.95
C TYR A 25 -12.68 65.97 -32.82
N GLY A 26 -13.60 65.92 -33.79
CA GLY A 26 -14.71 64.97 -33.84
C GLY A 26 -14.20 63.52 -33.92
N PHE A 27 -13.17 63.24 -34.75
CA PHE A 27 -12.54 61.90 -34.82
C PHE A 27 -11.82 61.54 -33.53
N MET A 28 -11.18 62.43 -32.82
CA MET A 28 -10.52 62.18 -31.56
C MET A 28 -11.55 61.90 -30.46
N LYS A 29 -12.71 62.54 -30.45
CA LYS A 29 -13.77 62.36 -29.48
C LYS A 29 -14.64 61.11 -29.73
N SER A 30 -14.69 60.65 -30.99
CA SER A 30 -15.43 59.42 -31.36
C SER A 30 -14.58 58.16 -31.38
N ARG A 31 -13.34 58.18 -30.83
CA ARG A 31 -12.59 56.95 -30.63
C ARG A 31 -13.37 56.06 -29.67
N PRO A 32 -13.92 54.91 -30.07
CA PRO A 32 -14.54 53.97 -29.16
C PRO A 32 -13.47 53.51 -28.17
N SER A 33 -13.64 53.83 -26.87
CA SER A 33 -12.80 53.27 -25.84
C SER A 33 -12.92 51.77 -25.95
N ALA A 34 -11.82 51.11 -26.31
CA ALA A 34 -11.78 49.65 -26.29
C ALA A 34 -12.18 49.19 -24.89
N LYS A 35 -13.38 48.65 -24.77
CA LYS A 35 -13.79 47.95 -23.54
C LYS A 35 -12.75 46.84 -23.37
N LYS A 36 -11.86 46.99 -22.37
CA LYS A 36 -11.01 45.89 -21.90
C LYS A 36 -11.97 44.77 -21.49
N PHE A 37 -12.18 43.82 -22.36
CA PHE A 37 -12.76 42.53 -21.96
C PHE A 37 -11.73 41.90 -21.04
N GLU A 38 -11.85 42.16 -19.77
CA GLU A 38 -11.20 41.34 -18.75
C GLU A 38 -11.79 39.94 -18.91
N ARG A 39 -11.07 39.06 -19.61
CA ARG A 39 -11.44 37.66 -19.66
C ARG A 39 -11.52 37.20 -18.21
N PRO A 40 -12.67 36.78 -17.70
CA PRO A 40 -12.75 36.32 -16.32
C PRO A 40 -11.70 35.22 -16.16
N PHE A 41 -10.80 35.39 -15.21
CA PHE A 41 -9.77 34.40 -14.91
C PHE A 41 -10.47 33.09 -14.57
N GLN A 42 -10.40 32.10 -15.45
CA GLN A 42 -11.18 30.87 -15.36
C GLN A 42 -10.61 29.86 -14.36
N GLY A 43 -9.63 30.22 -13.55
CA GLY A 43 -8.99 29.34 -12.59
C GLY A 43 -8.28 28.14 -13.22
N VAL A 44 -7.34 27.56 -12.53
CA VAL A 44 -6.62 26.36 -12.98
C VAL A 44 -7.52 25.13 -12.87
N VAL A 45 -7.54 24.29 -13.90
CA VAL A 45 -8.34 23.05 -13.90
C VAL A 45 -7.69 22.02 -12.98
N VAL A 46 -8.46 21.51 -12.03
CA VAL A 46 -8.00 20.51 -11.06
C VAL A 46 -8.91 19.29 -11.06
N LYS A 47 -8.33 18.14 -10.76
CA LYS A 47 -9.09 16.93 -10.40
C LYS A 47 -9.21 16.86 -8.90
N THR A 48 -10.41 16.62 -8.39
CA THR A 48 -10.69 16.48 -6.96
C THR A 48 -11.31 15.13 -6.64
N VAL A 49 -11.07 14.65 -5.43
CA VAL A 49 -11.73 13.49 -4.84
C VAL A 49 -12.29 13.89 -3.48
N ALA A 50 -13.46 13.43 -3.13
CA ALA A 50 -14.04 13.65 -1.81
C ALA A 50 -13.29 12.83 -0.75
N ALA A 51 -13.09 13.40 0.42
CA ALA A 51 -12.63 12.65 1.58
C ALA A 51 -13.81 11.87 2.18
N GLU A 52 -13.68 10.56 2.30
CA GLU A 52 -14.73 9.68 2.80
C GLU A 52 -14.36 9.12 4.17
N ILE A 53 -15.36 8.97 5.05
CA ILE A 53 -15.14 8.28 6.32
C ILE A 53 -14.85 6.81 6.02
N ALA A 54 -13.82 6.28 6.66
CA ALA A 54 -13.47 4.88 6.58
C ALA A 54 -12.93 4.39 7.94
N SER A 55 -13.20 3.14 8.26
CA SER A 55 -12.69 2.48 9.47
C SER A 55 -11.87 1.25 9.07
N PRO A 56 -10.72 1.44 8.37
CA PRO A 56 -9.93 0.32 7.89
C PRO A 56 -9.20 -0.36 9.05
N LYS A 57 -8.98 -1.67 8.90
CA LYS A 57 -7.96 -2.38 9.68
C LYS A 57 -6.59 -2.08 9.08
N ILE A 58 -5.68 -1.64 9.91
CA ILE A 58 -4.30 -1.40 9.50
C ILE A 58 -3.66 -2.74 9.10
N ARG A 59 -2.91 -2.74 8.02
CA ARG A 59 -2.07 -3.87 7.61
C ARG A 59 -0.61 -3.47 7.64
N ILE A 60 0.12 -4.17 8.48
CA ILE A 60 1.56 -3.94 8.63
C ILE A 60 2.27 -4.98 7.80
N ARG A 61 3.12 -4.54 6.88
CA ARG A 61 3.93 -5.41 6.02
C ARG A 61 5.38 -5.34 6.44
N THR A 62 5.95 -6.52 6.66
CA THR A 62 7.35 -6.69 6.99
C THR A 62 7.89 -7.98 6.39
N GLN A 63 9.14 -8.31 6.68
CA GLN A 63 9.77 -9.56 6.28
C GLN A 63 10.15 -10.37 7.52
N GLY A 64 10.15 -11.69 7.39
CA GLY A 64 10.52 -12.57 8.47
C GLY A 64 11.29 -13.80 7.97
N GLU A 65 12.10 -14.36 8.84
CA GLU A 65 12.85 -15.61 8.62
C GLU A 65 12.10 -16.77 9.26
N VAL A 66 11.90 -17.84 8.49
CA VAL A 66 11.26 -19.07 8.97
C VAL A 66 12.26 -19.88 9.78
N ARG A 67 11.94 -20.18 11.03
CA ARG A 67 12.76 -20.96 11.95
C ARG A 67 12.01 -22.19 12.45
N VAL A 68 12.76 -23.15 12.93
CA VAL A 68 12.19 -24.32 13.59
C VAL A 68 11.61 -23.92 14.94
N ALA A 69 10.38 -24.36 15.24
CA ALA A 69 9.79 -24.18 16.58
C ALA A 69 10.39 -25.16 17.59
N GLN A 70 10.77 -26.36 17.12
CA GLN A 70 11.31 -27.40 17.98
C GLN A 70 12.50 -28.11 17.31
N ARG A 71 13.65 -28.12 17.99
CA ARG A 71 14.87 -28.84 17.58
C ARG A 71 15.38 -29.62 18.77
N VAL A 72 15.67 -30.90 18.58
CA VAL A 72 16.20 -31.77 19.61
C VAL A 72 17.38 -32.57 19.06
N MET A 73 18.46 -32.57 19.79
CA MET A 73 19.58 -33.47 19.57
C MET A 73 19.28 -34.80 20.27
N LEU A 74 18.97 -35.82 19.48
CA LEU A 74 18.71 -37.16 19.97
C LEU A 74 20.06 -37.78 20.42
N SER A 75 20.18 -38.15 21.70
CA SER A 75 21.40 -38.72 22.28
C SER A 75 21.14 -40.06 22.90
N SER A 76 22.20 -40.84 23.05
CA SER A 76 22.15 -42.04 23.85
C SER A 76 22.06 -41.73 25.33
N ARG A 77 21.30 -42.55 26.08
CA ARG A 77 21.22 -42.46 27.55
C ARG A 77 22.13 -43.39 28.30
N ARG A 78 22.76 -44.37 27.58
CA ARG A 78 23.64 -45.39 28.16
C ARG A 78 24.76 -45.69 27.14
N ASN A 79 25.84 -46.25 27.66
CA ASN A 79 26.92 -46.78 26.82
C ASN A 79 26.45 -48.06 26.10
N GLY A 80 26.80 -48.20 24.84
CA GLY A 80 26.40 -49.34 24.04
C GLY A 80 26.95 -49.30 22.63
N GLN A 81 26.63 -50.35 21.87
CA GLN A 81 26.95 -50.41 20.43
C GLN A 81 25.66 -50.24 19.62
N VAL A 82 25.71 -49.43 18.58
CA VAL A 82 24.61 -49.27 17.64
C VAL A 82 24.41 -50.54 16.86
N LYS A 83 23.32 -51.27 17.12
CA LYS A 83 22.99 -52.52 16.45
C LYS A 83 22.11 -52.38 15.24
N TRP A 84 21.22 -51.37 15.31
CA TRP A 84 20.25 -51.14 14.22
C TRP A 84 19.86 -49.68 14.17
N ILE A 85 19.69 -49.16 12.97
CA ILE A 85 19.22 -47.80 12.67
C ILE A 85 17.99 -47.91 11.79
N SER A 86 16.94 -47.18 12.13
CA SER A 86 15.74 -47.10 11.31
C SER A 86 16.06 -46.54 9.90
N PRO A 87 15.52 -47.14 8.83
CA PRO A 87 15.60 -46.54 7.47
C PRO A 87 15.07 -45.12 7.37
N LYS A 88 14.24 -44.73 8.34
CA LYS A 88 13.72 -43.34 8.46
C LYS A 88 14.69 -42.39 9.15
N LEU A 89 15.74 -42.86 9.79
CA LEU A 89 16.79 -42.01 10.36
C LEU A 89 17.82 -41.62 9.27
N GLN A 90 17.30 -41.04 8.19
CA GLN A 90 18.06 -40.44 7.11
C GLN A 90 17.64 -38.97 6.95
N GLU A 91 18.58 -38.13 6.58
CA GLU A 91 18.32 -36.71 6.38
C GLU A 91 17.17 -36.46 5.42
N GLY A 92 16.26 -35.56 5.80
CA GLY A 92 15.04 -35.23 5.04
C GLY A 92 13.91 -36.25 5.18
N ARG A 93 14.09 -37.38 5.91
CA ARG A 93 13.02 -38.38 6.13
C ARG A 93 12.15 -37.99 7.33
N PHE A 94 10.85 -38.21 7.17
CA PHE A 94 9.87 -38.00 8.24
C PHE A 94 9.71 -39.23 9.13
N PHE A 95 9.53 -38.97 10.41
CA PHE A 95 9.26 -40.00 11.44
C PHE A 95 8.07 -39.56 12.31
N ARG A 96 7.46 -40.54 13.00
CA ARG A 96 6.38 -40.28 13.95
C ARG A 96 6.85 -40.32 15.38
N LYS A 97 6.16 -39.65 16.26
CA LYS A 97 6.35 -39.71 17.71
C LYS A 97 6.35 -41.17 18.19
N HIS A 98 7.23 -41.49 19.14
CA HIS A 98 7.44 -42.83 19.70
C HIS A 98 7.99 -43.91 18.74
N GLU A 99 8.27 -43.56 17.48
CA GLU A 99 8.89 -44.47 16.54
C GLU A 99 10.35 -44.80 16.99
N VAL A 100 10.73 -46.05 16.93
CA VAL A 100 12.09 -46.47 17.27
C VAL A 100 13.04 -46.08 16.16
N LEU A 101 14.01 -45.22 16.46
CA LEU A 101 14.98 -44.69 15.50
C LEU A 101 16.32 -45.42 15.58
N VAL A 102 16.75 -45.80 16.80
CA VAL A 102 18.04 -46.53 17.01
C VAL A 102 17.83 -47.61 18.07
N LYS A 103 18.48 -48.77 17.85
CA LYS A 103 18.58 -49.84 18.84
C LYS A 103 20.04 -50.00 19.26
N LEU A 104 20.30 -49.94 20.56
CA LEU A 104 21.62 -50.06 21.15
C LEU A 104 21.71 -51.36 21.94
N ASP A 105 22.77 -52.13 21.73
CA ASP A 105 23.11 -53.23 22.59
C ASP A 105 24.04 -52.71 23.71
N PRO A 106 23.77 -53.04 25.00
CA PRO A 106 24.56 -52.57 26.14
C PRO A 106 25.94 -53.23 26.08
N LEU A 107 27.01 -52.50 26.46
CA LEU A 107 28.37 -53.04 26.58
C LEU A 107 28.53 -53.99 27.76
N THR A 108 27.70 -53.80 28.80
CA THR A 108 27.70 -54.65 30.01
C THR A 108 26.24 -54.98 30.34
N GLY A 109 25.96 -56.30 30.52
CA GLY A 109 24.62 -56.79 30.84
C GLY A 109 24.07 -57.74 29.79
N ASN A 110 22.79 -58.20 29.99
CA ASN A 110 22.13 -59.11 29.07
C ASN A 110 21.68 -58.43 27.81
N VAL A 111 21.76 -59.08 26.64
CA VAL A 111 21.23 -58.61 25.32
C VAL A 111 19.73 -58.33 25.38
N ARG A 112 19.02 -58.82 26.43
CA ARG A 112 17.61 -58.52 26.69
C ARG A 112 17.37 -57.07 27.10
N ASP A 113 18.43 -56.35 27.57
CA ASP A 113 18.35 -54.96 28.04
C ASP A 113 18.61 -53.94 26.93
N ARG A 114 18.21 -54.28 25.70
CA ARG A 114 18.37 -53.38 24.54
C ARG A 114 17.74 -52.03 24.83
N LEU A 115 18.51 -50.97 24.60
CA LEU A 115 18.00 -49.61 24.67
C LEU A 115 17.36 -49.24 23.36
N LEU A 116 16.06 -48.91 23.38
CA LEU A 116 15.31 -48.38 22.25
C LEU A 116 15.28 -46.86 22.34
N VAL A 117 15.96 -46.21 21.39
CA VAL A 117 15.92 -44.75 21.27
C VAL A 117 14.78 -44.38 20.36
N LYS A 118 13.76 -43.71 20.94
CA LYS A 118 12.51 -43.38 20.27
C LYS A 118 12.44 -41.87 19.95
N ALA A 119 11.70 -41.53 18.89
CA ALA A 119 11.41 -40.15 18.54
C ALA A 119 10.52 -39.47 19.61
N PRO A 120 10.89 -38.28 20.11
CA PRO A 120 10.12 -37.58 21.12
C PRO A 120 8.85 -36.89 20.59
N PHE A 121 8.78 -36.60 19.29
CA PHE A 121 7.69 -35.91 18.59
C PHE A 121 7.62 -36.36 17.12
N ASP A 122 6.61 -35.89 16.40
CA ASP A 122 6.54 -36.03 14.92
C ASP A 122 7.49 -35.06 14.25
N GLY A 123 8.32 -35.52 13.35
CA GLY A 123 9.38 -34.66 12.83
C GLY A 123 10.06 -35.16 11.57
N VAL A 124 11.09 -34.42 11.19
CA VAL A 124 12.02 -34.72 10.12
C VAL A 124 13.46 -34.78 10.62
N VAL A 125 14.26 -35.67 10.09
CA VAL A 125 15.67 -35.78 10.42
C VAL A 125 16.43 -34.66 9.73
N GLN A 126 17.08 -33.77 10.51
CA GLN A 126 17.94 -32.73 9.99
C GLN A 126 19.31 -33.29 9.66
N GLN A 127 19.86 -34.08 10.58
CA GLN A 127 21.23 -34.65 10.45
C GLN A 127 21.31 -35.96 11.20
N ARG A 128 21.97 -36.94 10.65
CA ARG A 128 22.33 -38.18 11.31
C ARG A 128 23.83 -38.13 11.70
N SER A 129 24.16 -38.49 12.94
CA SER A 129 25.49 -38.40 13.51
C SER A 129 26.01 -39.75 13.98
N THR A 130 25.37 -40.88 13.61
CA THR A 130 25.74 -42.22 14.06
C THR A 130 25.58 -43.24 12.96
N ASP A 131 26.40 -44.33 13.04
CA ASP A 131 26.39 -45.47 12.13
C ASP A 131 26.29 -46.82 12.86
N ILE A 132 25.80 -47.84 12.12
CA ILE A 132 25.68 -49.21 12.65
C ILE A 132 27.10 -49.73 13.03
N GLY A 133 27.22 -50.37 14.19
CA GLY A 133 28.49 -50.87 14.73
C GLY A 133 29.24 -49.84 15.58
N GLN A 134 28.90 -48.58 15.54
CA GLN A 134 29.55 -47.53 16.31
C GLN A 134 29.33 -47.74 17.82
N HIS A 135 30.40 -47.58 18.62
CA HIS A 135 30.30 -47.49 20.07
C HIS A 135 29.90 -46.10 20.49
N VAL A 136 28.89 -46.00 21.32
CA VAL A 136 28.34 -44.72 21.83
C VAL A 136 28.38 -44.74 23.35
N THR A 137 28.67 -43.59 23.91
CA THR A 137 28.60 -43.34 25.35
C THR A 137 27.29 -42.59 25.70
N ALA A 138 26.97 -42.53 26.99
CA ALA A 138 25.91 -41.65 27.44
C ALA A 138 26.20 -40.23 26.95
N SER A 139 25.16 -39.53 26.44
CA SER A 139 25.22 -38.19 25.83
C SER A 139 25.80 -38.11 24.40
N THR A 140 26.26 -39.21 23.80
CA THR A 140 26.68 -39.20 22.40
C THR A 140 25.47 -38.81 21.51
N ALA A 141 25.65 -37.79 20.67
CA ALA A 141 24.66 -37.36 19.70
C ALA A 141 24.44 -38.42 18.62
N LEU A 142 23.21 -38.84 18.40
CA LEU A 142 22.85 -39.84 17.39
C LEU A 142 22.23 -39.17 16.15
N ALA A 143 21.44 -38.15 16.34
CA ALA A 143 20.83 -37.38 15.26
C ALA A 143 20.30 -36.02 15.77
N THR A 144 20.11 -35.06 14.86
CA THR A 144 19.36 -33.83 15.11
C THR A 144 18.00 -33.96 14.45
N LEU A 145 16.95 -33.76 15.25
CA LEU A 145 15.56 -33.88 14.86
C LEU A 145 14.86 -32.52 14.90
N ILE A 146 14.01 -32.26 13.93
CA ILE A 146 13.19 -31.04 13.83
C ILE A 146 11.72 -31.43 13.88
N GLY A 147 10.94 -30.71 14.71
CA GLY A 147 9.48 -30.88 14.75
C GLY A 147 8.79 -30.34 13.50
N THR A 148 7.73 -31.02 13.10
CA THR A 148 6.97 -30.68 11.87
C THR A 148 5.58 -30.08 12.15
N ASP A 149 5.14 -30.07 13.41
CA ASP A 149 3.82 -29.57 13.80
C ASP A 149 3.71 -28.06 13.63
N ARG A 150 4.80 -27.33 13.93
CA ARG A 150 4.83 -25.86 13.93
C ARG A 150 6.20 -25.36 13.43
N ALA A 151 6.14 -24.20 12.78
CA ALA A 151 7.30 -23.35 12.54
C ALA A 151 7.13 -21.99 13.19
N GLU A 152 8.21 -21.35 13.56
CA GLU A 152 8.23 -19.97 13.98
C GLU A 152 8.74 -19.09 12.85
N VAL A 153 8.20 -17.85 12.75
CA VAL A 153 8.71 -16.82 11.85
C VAL A 153 9.11 -15.65 12.72
N ILE A 154 10.38 -15.27 12.62
CA ILE A 154 10.86 -14.06 13.30
C ILE A 154 10.77 -12.91 12.32
N ALA A 155 9.87 -11.97 12.61
CA ALA A 155 9.63 -10.78 11.78
C ALA A 155 10.15 -9.53 12.49
N ASP A 156 10.89 -8.71 11.75
CA ASP A 156 11.45 -7.46 12.27
C ASP A 156 10.49 -6.30 11.96
N LEU A 157 10.11 -5.55 13.00
CA LEU A 157 9.17 -4.44 12.92
C LEU A 157 9.81 -3.15 13.47
N PRO A 158 9.78 -2.02 12.75
CA PRO A 158 10.19 -0.74 13.30
C PRO A 158 9.42 -0.41 14.59
N LEU A 159 10.14 0.11 15.60
CA LEU A 159 9.52 0.44 16.90
C LEU A 159 8.35 1.42 16.76
N SER A 160 8.43 2.35 15.79
CA SER A 160 7.36 3.31 15.47
C SER A 160 6.06 2.69 14.94
N GLN A 161 6.08 1.43 14.54
CA GLN A 161 4.89 0.72 14.07
C GLN A 161 4.29 -0.22 15.11
N LEU A 162 4.90 -0.32 16.30
CA LEU A 162 4.44 -1.22 17.36
C LEU A 162 3.08 -0.79 17.91
N ASP A 163 2.82 0.51 17.99
CA ASP A 163 1.55 1.10 18.44
C ASP A 163 0.39 0.89 17.45
N LEU A 164 0.70 0.50 16.21
CA LEU A 164 -0.30 0.13 15.21
C LEU A 164 -0.84 -1.29 15.41
N LEU A 165 -0.21 -2.09 16.27
CA LEU A 165 -0.70 -3.42 16.64
C LEU A 165 -1.73 -3.31 17.76
N ASP A 166 -2.72 -4.19 17.72
CA ASP A 166 -3.70 -4.35 18.79
C ASP A 166 -3.15 -5.29 19.88
N ILE A 167 -2.15 -4.78 20.62
CA ILE A 167 -1.47 -5.56 21.64
C ILE A 167 -2.39 -5.68 22.85
N PRO A 168 -2.68 -6.93 23.36
CA PRO A 168 -3.53 -7.13 24.51
C PRO A 168 -3.01 -6.40 25.76
N ALA A 169 -3.91 -5.85 26.57
CA ALA A 169 -3.58 -5.16 27.82
C ALA A 169 -2.82 -6.05 28.80
N SER A 170 -2.94 -7.39 28.70
CA SER A 170 -2.15 -8.36 29.46
C SER A 170 -0.66 -8.36 29.12
N GLY A 171 -0.27 -7.61 28.11
CA GLY A 171 1.12 -7.44 27.67
C GLY A 171 1.80 -8.77 27.33
N HIS A 172 2.98 -9.00 27.93
CA HIS A 172 3.79 -10.18 27.63
C HIS A 172 3.36 -11.47 28.37
N GLN A 173 2.36 -11.41 29.24
CA GLN A 173 1.94 -12.56 30.06
C GLN A 173 1.11 -13.58 29.28
N LYS A 174 0.45 -13.17 28.21
CA LYS A 174 -0.37 -14.04 27.36
C LYS A 174 0.06 -13.91 25.89
N ALA A 175 -0.18 -14.97 25.13
CA ALA A 175 -0.02 -14.91 23.68
C ALA A 175 -0.94 -13.83 23.07
N TRP A 176 -0.41 -13.03 22.18
CA TRP A 176 -1.16 -11.93 21.57
C TRP A 176 -2.27 -12.41 20.63
N ASN A 177 -2.03 -13.53 19.95
CA ASN A 177 -2.97 -14.15 19.00
C ASN A 177 -3.44 -13.21 17.88
N LEU A 178 -2.57 -12.28 17.45
CA LEU A 178 -2.90 -11.38 16.34
C LEU A 178 -2.80 -12.14 15.01
N PRO A 179 -3.84 -12.09 14.17
CA PRO A 179 -3.83 -12.78 12.90
C PRO A 179 -2.80 -12.18 11.94
N ALA A 180 -2.11 -13.05 11.22
CA ALA A 180 -1.13 -12.67 10.22
C ALA A 180 -1.18 -13.62 9.02
N LYS A 181 -0.66 -13.16 7.89
CA LYS A 181 -0.48 -13.95 6.67
C LYS A 181 0.98 -13.93 6.28
N LEU A 182 1.48 -15.09 5.91
CA LEU A 182 2.82 -15.25 5.38
C LEU A 182 2.72 -15.54 3.89
N ARG A 183 3.52 -14.85 3.12
CA ARG A 183 3.58 -15.00 1.67
C ARG A 183 4.97 -15.40 1.26
N LEU A 184 5.09 -16.54 0.61
CA LEU A 184 6.33 -17.04 0.02
C LEU A 184 6.16 -17.15 -1.49
N ARG A 185 7.05 -16.52 -2.22
CA ARG A 185 7.10 -16.61 -3.68
C ARG A 185 8.29 -17.48 -4.08
N ILE A 186 8.00 -18.58 -4.79
CA ILE A 186 9.02 -19.47 -5.38
C ILE A 186 8.81 -19.43 -6.89
N GLY A 187 9.68 -18.74 -7.61
CA GLY A 187 9.52 -18.52 -9.04
C GLY A 187 8.23 -17.73 -9.35
N LYS A 188 7.33 -18.33 -10.12
CA LYS A 188 6.01 -17.75 -10.47
C LYS A 188 4.88 -18.15 -9.50
N GLN A 189 5.15 -19.09 -8.59
CA GLN A 189 4.14 -19.55 -7.64
C GLN A 189 4.21 -18.74 -6.35
N GLU A 190 3.06 -18.26 -5.92
CA GLU A 190 2.87 -17.59 -4.65
C GLU A 190 2.03 -18.49 -3.74
N THR A 191 2.48 -18.69 -2.53
CA THR A 191 1.79 -19.52 -1.54
C THR A 191 1.63 -18.72 -0.26
N ILE A 192 0.41 -18.81 0.32
CA ILE A 192 0.04 -18.09 1.53
C ILE A 192 -0.20 -19.10 2.64
N TRP A 193 0.33 -18.81 3.83
CA TRP A 193 0.05 -19.51 5.09
C TRP A 193 -0.61 -18.56 6.06
N SER A 194 -1.55 -19.08 6.85
CA SER A 194 -2.06 -18.37 8.01
C SER A 194 -1.07 -18.50 9.14
N ALA A 195 -0.81 -17.39 9.82
CA ALA A 195 0.07 -17.32 10.97
C ALA A 195 -0.57 -16.52 12.09
N THR A 196 -0.03 -16.62 13.28
CA THR A 196 -0.49 -15.87 14.45
C THR A 196 0.71 -15.28 15.16
N VAL A 197 0.71 -13.95 15.38
CA VAL A 197 1.72 -13.29 16.22
C VAL A 197 1.46 -13.70 17.65
N GLN A 198 2.41 -14.36 18.29
CA GLN A 198 2.23 -14.85 19.66
C GLN A 198 2.92 -13.97 20.69
N ARG A 199 4.10 -13.46 20.38
CA ARG A 199 4.93 -12.74 21.34
C ARG A 199 5.95 -11.84 20.64
N GLN A 200 6.48 -10.92 21.42
CA GLN A 200 7.64 -10.13 21.08
C GLN A 200 8.88 -10.71 21.78
N LEU A 201 10.03 -10.67 21.13
CA LEU A 201 11.30 -10.94 21.80
C LEU A 201 11.74 -9.70 22.59
N PRO A 202 12.38 -9.91 23.77
CA PRO A 202 12.74 -8.80 24.66
C PRO A 202 13.88 -7.92 24.13
N GLU A 203 14.57 -8.36 23.10
CA GLU A 203 15.74 -7.68 22.54
C GLU A 203 15.40 -7.01 21.21
N LEU A 204 15.89 -5.79 21.02
CA LEU A 204 15.88 -5.11 19.72
C LEU A 204 17.02 -5.64 18.86
N THR A 205 16.85 -5.57 17.52
CA THR A 205 17.95 -5.85 16.60
C THR A 205 19.07 -4.80 16.78
N GLN A 206 20.33 -5.23 16.68
CA GLN A 206 21.49 -4.34 16.78
C GLN A 206 21.49 -3.31 15.65
N GLN A 207 21.07 -3.72 14.45
CA GLN A 207 20.93 -2.86 13.29
C GLN A 207 19.48 -2.39 13.17
N GLY A 208 19.25 -1.08 13.22
CA GLY A 208 17.94 -0.49 12.99
C GLY A 208 16.99 -0.44 14.20
N ARG A 209 17.37 -0.99 15.37
CA ARG A 209 16.55 -1.00 16.59
C ARG A 209 15.11 -1.47 16.35
N MET A 210 14.96 -2.55 15.60
CA MET A 210 13.66 -3.14 15.28
C MET A 210 13.23 -4.10 16.38
N VAL A 211 11.95 -4.13 16.63
CA VAL A 211 11.30 -5.12 17.49
C VAL A 211 11.17 -6.43 16.72
N ARG A 212 11.49 -7.55 17.38
CA ARG A 212 11.33 -8.88 16.79
C ARG A 212 10.05 -9.54 17.28
N LEU A 213 9.15 -9.81 16.35
CA LEU A 213 7.89 -10.51 16.60
C LEU A 213 8.04 -11.99 16.23
N VAL A 214 7.48 -12.84 17.08
CA VAL A 214 7.44 -14.29 16.84
C VAL A 214 6.04 -14.65 16.40
N LEU A 215 5.95 -15.10 15.14
CA LEU A 215 4.73 -15.65 14.57
C LEU A 215 4.82 -17.17 14.54
N VAL A 216 3.71 -17.84 14.72
CA VAL A 216 3.60 -19.30 14.67
C VAL A 216 2.74 -19.69 13.47
N VAL A 217 3.23 -20.68 12.74
CA VAL A 217 2.54 -21.34 11.64
C VAL A 217 2.31 -22.79 12.02
N ASP A 218 1.07 -23.22 11.98
CA ASP A 218 0.70 -24.63 12.15
C ASP A 218 0.84 -25.37 10.82
N ASP A 219 1.32 -26.63 10.88
CA ASP A 219 1.49 -27.53 9.74
C ASP A 219 2.29 -26.92 8.56
N PRO A 220 3.52 -26.40 8.79
CA PRO A 220 4.31 -25.73 7.75
C PRO A 220 4.65 -26.66 6.57
N PHE A 221 4.71 -27.96 6.81
CA PHE A 221 4.99 -29.00 5.81
C PHE A 221 3.74 -29.57 5.16
N ARG A 222 2.53 -29.08 5.55
CA ARG A 222 1.22 -29.54 5.02
C ARG A 222 0.99 -31.06 5.14
N LEU A 223 1.48 -31.65 6.23
CA LEU A 223 1.35 -33.09 6.48
C LEU A 223 -0.07 -33.50 6.86
N LYS A 224 -0.86 -32.58 7.46
CA LYS A 224 -2.24 -32.80 7.87
C LYS A 224 -3.22 -32.67 6.70
N GLN A 225 -2.88 -31.84 5.71
CA GLN A 225 -3.71 -31.62 4.52
C GLN A 225 -2.83 -31.59 3.26
N PRO A 226 -2.34 -32.75 2.81
CA PRO A 226 -1.46 -32.79 1.65
C PRO A 226 -2.23 -32.38 0.37
N LYS A 227 -1.96 -31.16 -0.13
CA LYS A 227 -2.33 -30.78 -1.49
C LYS A 227 -1.15 -31.09 -2.39
N ALA A 228 -1.33 -31.96 -3.36
CA ALA A 228 -0.28 -32.56 -4.17
C ALA A 228 0.67 -31.59 -4.91
N SER A 229 0.35 -30.30 -5.01
CA SER A 229 1.16 -29.31 -5.73
C SER A 229 1.52 -28.07 -4.92
N ALA A 230 1.14 -27.99 -3.63
CA ALA A 230 1.42 -26.80 -2.84
C ALA A 230 2.82 -26.91 -2.21
N PRO A 231 3.70 -25.90 -2.38
CA PRO A 231 5.02 -25.90 -1.78
C PRO A 231 4.92 -25.90 -0.25
N VAL A 232 5.92 -26.53 0.38
CA VAL A 232 6.10 -26.53 1.83
C VAL A 232 6.80 -25.25 2.27
N LEU A 233 6.60 -24.85 3.52
CA LEU A 233 7.30 -23.72 4.11
C LEU A 233 8.69 -24.16 4.53
N LEU A 234 9.70 -23.79 3.76
CA LEU A 234 11.09 -24.22 4.00
C LEU A 234 11.69 -23.45 5.18
N ILE A 235 12.34 -24.18 6.07
CA ILE A 235 13.11 -23.59 7.17
C ILE A 235 14.31 -22.82 6.60
N GLY A 236 14.55 -21.59 7.14
CA GLY A 236 15.59 -20.68 6.66
C GLY A 236 15.14 -19.80 5.50
N SER A 237 13.92 -19.95 4.97
CA SER A 237 13.41 -19.05 3.95
C SER A 237 12.99 -17.71 4.53
N PHE A 238 13.06 -16.65 3.70
CA PHE A 238 12.47 -15.35 3.99
C PHE A 238 11.08 -15.29 3.39
N VAL A 239 10.13 -14.77 4.17
CA VAL A 239 8.74 -14.61 3.81
C VAL A 239 8.27 -13.18 4.00
N GLU A 240 7.38 -12.70 3.14
CA GLU A 240 6.61 -11.51 3.44
C GLU A 240 5.59 -11.81 4.54
N VAL A 241 5.51 -10.92 5.52
CA VAL A 241 4.60 -11.02 6.66
C VAL A 241 3.64 -9.85 6.60
N GLU A 242 2.35 -10.15 6.54
CA GLU A 242 1.26 -9.18 6.65
C GLU A 242 0.53 -9.42 7.97
N ILE A 243 0.64 -8.48 8.92
CA ILE A 243 0.03 -8.55 10.25
C ILE A 243 -1.20 -7.66 10.25
N GLU A 244 -2.32 -8.15 10.76
CA GLU A 244 -3.50 -7.34 11.02
C GLU A 244 -3.27 -6.51 12.30
N GLY A 245 -3.27 -5.20 12.16
CA GLY A 245 -3.15 -4.24 13.24
C GLY A 245 -4.51 -3.75 13.74
N ARG A 246 -4.48 -2.67 14.52
CA ARG A 246 -5.69 -2.05 15.07
C ARG A 246 -6.60 -1.50 13.96
N GLN A 247 -7.87 -1.39 14.27
CA GLN A 247 -8.83 -0.70 13.45
C GLN A 247 -8.74 0.80 13.71
N LEU A 248 -8.65 1.60 12.64
CA LEU A 248 -8.82 3.04 12.74
C LEU A 248 -10.30 3.36 12.79
N GLU A 249 -10.71 4.12 13.80
CA GLU A 249 -12.07 4.60 13.91
C GLU A 249 -12.17 5.99 13.27
N GLU A 250 -13.20 6.22 12.44
CA GLU A 250 -13.52 7.52 11.84
C GLU A 250 -12.38 8.23 11.08
N ALA A 251 -11.46 7.48 10.49
CA ALA A 251 -10.42 8.07 9.68
C ALA A 251 -10.97 8.55 8.33
N LEU A 252 -10.44 9.66 7.81
CA LEU A 252 -10.79 10.17 6.49
C LEU A 252 -9.87 9.56 5.44
N ARG A 253 -10.45 8.82 4.51
CA ARG A 253 -9.75 8.20 3.41
C ARG A 253 -9.58 9.17 2.25
N ILE A 254 -8.35 9.34 1.79
CA ILE A 254 -8.01 10.08 0.58
C ILE A 254 -7.01 9.28 -0.28
N PRO A 255 -6.93 9.51 -1.59
CA PRO A 255 -5.83 8.98 -2.40
C PRO A 255 -4.49 9.55 -1.92
N ALA A 256 -3.47 8.71 -1.77
CA ALA A 256 -2.13 9.12 -1.30
C ALA A 256 -1.50 10.23 -2.16
N VAL A 257 -1.82 10.26 -3.47
CA VAL A 257 -1.39 11.34 -4.38
C VAL A 257 -1.95 12.72 -4.02
N GLY A 258 -2.96 12.80 -3.16
CA GLY A 258 -3.48 14.06 -2.60
C GLY A 258 -2.67 14.60 -1.44
N LEU A 259 -1.83 13.76 -0.82
CA LEU A 259 -0.94 14.14 0.26
C LEU A 259 0.32 14.82 -0.31
N ARG A 260 0.66 16.00 0.19
CA ARG A 260 1.80 16.81 -0.23
C ARG A 260 2.76 17.00 0.93
N ASN A 261 4.08 16.90 0.65
CA ASN A 261 5.14 17.09 1.65
C ASN A 261 4.93 16.28 2.95
N GLY A 262 4.26 15.10 2.86
CA GLY A 262 4.01 14.17 3.95
C GLY A 262 2.85 14.52 4.88
N ASN A 263 2.44 15.77 5.04
CA ASN A 263 1.41 16.19 6.00
C ASN A 263 0.54 17.36 5.56
N THR A 264 0.52 17.73 4.28
CA THR A 264 -0.37 18.78 3.77
C THR A 264 -1.25 18.26 2.66
N VAL A 265 -2.46 18.80 2.56
CA VAL A 265 -3.40 18.52 1.47
C VAL A 265 -3.88 19.84 0.86
N TRP A 266 -4.18 19.79 -0.42
CA TRP A 266 -4.79 20.91 -1.12
C TRP A 266 -6.27 20.64 -1.25
N LEU A 267 -7.07 21.51 -0.68
CA LEU A 267 -8.53 21.46 -0.74
C LEU A 267 -9.05 22.45 -1.78
N ARG A 268 -10.11 22.08 -2.43
CA ARG A 268 -10.93 23.02 -3.19
C ARG A 268 -12.09 23.48 -2.31
N ALA A 269 -11.98 24.68 -1.78
CA ALA A 269 -13.07 25.37 -1.07
C ALA A 269 -13.73 26.35 -2.04
N GLN A 270 -14.99 26.11 -2.38
CA GLN A 270 -15.74 26.87 -3.40
C GLN A 270 -14.99 26.91 -4.75
N ARG A 271 -14.21 27.95 -5.04
CA ARG A 271 -13.43 28.15 -6.27
C ARG A 271 -11.97 28.44 -5.99
N GLU A 272 -11.51 28.28 -4.77
CA GLU A 272 -10.15 28.60 -4.32
C GLU A 272 -9.45 27.35 -3.77
N LEU A 273 -8.15 27.33 -3.92
CA LEU A 273 -7.28 26.34 -3.30
C LEU A 273 -7.00 26.76 -1.87
N GLN A 274 -7.16 25.85 -0.92
CA GLN A 274 -6.74 26.01 0.46
C GLN A 274 -5.72 24.93 0.79
N ILE A 275 -4.60 25.34 1.38
CA ILE A 275 -3.58 24.43 1.87
C ILE A 275 -3.87 24.15 3.34
N ARG A 276 -4.06 22.86 3.69
CA ARG A 276 -4.34 22.41 5.06
C ARG A 276 -3.30 21.42 5.52
N THR A 277 -2.81 21.62 6.72
CA THR A 277 -2.01 20.62 7.41
C THR A 277 -2.95 19.56 7.96
N VAL A 278 -2.57 18.31 7.80
CA VAL A 278 -3.33 17.12 8.22
C VAL A 278 -2.47 16.22 9.08
N GLU A 279 -3.10 15.44 9.90
CA GLU A 279 -2.46 14.39 10.66
C GLU A 279 -2.73 13.04 9.97
N VAL A 280 -1.65 12.39 9.52
CA VAL A 280 -1.74 11.11 8.82
C VAL A 280 -1.70 9.99 9.85
N ALA A 281 -2.83 9.31 10.03
CA ALA A 281 -2.92 8.16 10.92
C ALA A 281 -2.22 6.92 10.33
N HIS A 282 -2.37 6.71 9.01
CA HIS A 282 -1.76 5.57 8.33
C HIS A 282 -1.77 5.79 6.81
N GLN A 283 -0.81 5.17 6.12
CA GLN A 283 -0.79 5.12 4.66
C GLN A 283 -0.58 3.66 4.21
N ASP A 284 -1.49 3.16 3.36
CA ASP A 284 -1.41 1.82 2.76
C ASP A 284 -1.44 1.96 1.24
N GLY A 285 -0.27 1.81 0.61
CA GLY A 285 -0.11 1.93 -0.83
C GLY A 285 -0.60 3.27 -1.37
N ASP A 286 -1.63 3.25 -2.23
CA ASP A 286 -2.19 4.43 -2.90
C ASP A 286 -3.24 5.17 -2.05
N THR A 287 -3.44 4.79 -0.80
CA THR A 287 -4.46 5.36 0.09
C THR A 287 -3.83 5.93 1.36
N ALA A 288 -4.20 7.14 1.74
CA ALA A 288 -3.85 7.74 3.02
C ALA A 288 -5.10 7.88 3.89
N PHE A 289 -4.95 7.62 5.18
CA PHE A 289 -5.97 7.74 6.20
C PHE A 289 -5.57 8.85 7.16
N LEU A 290 -6.42 9.84 7.29
CA LEU A 290 -6.18 11.02 8.11
C LEU A 290 -6.99 10.92 9.40
N SER A 291 -6.37 11.25 10.53
CA SER A 291 -7.06 11.35 11.83
C SER A 291 -7.69 12.73 12.02
N SER A 292 -7.11 13.78 11.43
CA SER A 292 -7.60 15.15 11.59
C SER A 292 -7.10 16.08 10.49
N GLY A 293 -7.64 17.31 10.45
CA GLY A 293 -7.17 18.41 9.59
C GLY A 293 -8.09 18.77 8.42
N ILE A 294 -9.04 17.91 8.06
CA ILE A 294 -10.07 18.19 7.04
C ILE A 294 -11.45 17.69 7.48
N GLU A 295 -12.48 18.20 6.84
CA GLU A 295 -13.87 17.77 7.08
C GLU A 295 -14.25 16.60 6.16
N VAL A 296 -15.33 15.90 6.52
CA VAL A 296 -15.95 14.87 5.69
C VAL A 296 -16.41 15.53 4.37
N ASP A 297 -16.31 14.81 3.27
CA ASP A 297 -16.63 15.28 1.92
C ASP A 297 -15.77 16.47 1.41
N ALA A 298 -14.73 16.87 2.15
CA ALA A 298 -13.78 17.86 1.66
C ALA A 298 -13.19 17.42 0.30
N ARG A 299 -13.17 18.36 -0.66
CA ARG A 299 -12.67 18.09 -2.02
C ARG A 299 -11.16 18.21 -2.07
N VAL A 300 -10.46 17.09 -1.98
CA VAL A 300 -9.00 17.02 -2.06
C VAL A 300 -8.54 17.07 -3.51
N ILE A 301 -7.60 17.97 -3.82
CA ILE A 301 -7.02 18.12 -5.16
C ILE A 301 -5.92 17.06 -5.33
N ILE A 302 -6.10 16.19 -6.32
CA ILE A 302 -5.16 15.11 -6.63
C ILE A 302 -4.27 15.40 -7.86
N SER A 303 -4.63 16.41 -8.68
CA SER A 303 -3.82 16.79 -9.83
C SER A 303 -2.57 17.59 -9.43
N PRO A 304 -1.44 17.45 -10.17
CA PRO A 304 -0.27 18.30 -9.94
C PRO A 304 -0.59 19.75 -10.33
N LEU A 305 -0.10 20.70 -9.54
CA LEU A 305 -0.20 22.13 -9.79
C LEU A 305 1.19 22.76 -9.68
N LYS A 306 1.57 23.55 -10.68
CA LYS A 306 2.76 24.40 -10.59
C LYS A 306 2.40 25.72 -9.90
N GLY A 307 3.14 26.11 -8.86
CA GLY A 307 2.90 27.36 -8.15
C GLY A 307 1.62 27.36 -7.32
N ALA A 308 1.27 26.23 -6.69
CA ALA A 308 0.15 26.16 -5.77
C ALA A 308 0.37 27.10 -4.58
N ALA A 309 -0.57 28.00 -4.36
CA ALA A 309 -0.61 28.94 -3.25
C ALA A 309 -2.04 29.01 -2.70
N ASP A 310 -2.13 29.35 -1.43
CA ASP A 310 -3.42 29.56 -0.79
C ASP A 310 -4.20 30.70 -1.49
N GLY A 311 -5.49 30.53 -1.72
CA GLY A 311 -6.33 31.49 -2.47
C GLY A 311 -6.23 31.39 -4.00
N LEU A 312 -5.44 30.48 -4.56
CA LEU A 312 -5.37 30.28 -6.01
C LEU A 312 -6.75 29.85 -6.55
N LYS A 313 -7.26 30.57 -7.55
CA LYS A 313 -8.55 30.23 -8.17
C LYS A 313 -8.44 28.91 -8.95
N VAL A 314 -9.30 27.96 -8.63
CA VAL A 314 -9.34 26.62 -9.22
C VAL A 314 -10.74 26.25 -9.68
N ARG A 315 -10.83 25.42 -10.73
CA ARG A 315 -12.10 24.84 -11.20
C ARG A 315 -11.96 23.34 -11.36
N GLU A 316 -13.04 22.61 -11.14
CA GLU A 316 -13.07 21.16 -11.28
C GLU A 316 -13.10 20.74 -12.76
N ALA A 317 -12.33 19.75 -13.12
CA ALA A 317 -12.37 19.15 -14.45
C ALA A 317 -13.74 18.49 -14.68
N GLY A 318 -14.44 18.89 -15.77
CA GLY A 318 -15.74 18.29 -16.12
C GLY A 318 -16.99 19.13 -15.80
N ARG A 319 -16.91 20.17 -14.97
CA ARG A 319 -17.96 21.21 -14.89
C ARG A 319 -17.61 22.34 -15.84
N GLY A 320 -18.19 22.28 -17.06
CA GLY A 320 -18.13 23.40 -18.00
C GLY A 320 -18.67 24.69 -17.35
N PRO A 321 -18.29 25.89 -17.86
CA PRO A 321 -18.93 27.11 -17.40
C PRO A 321 -20.44 26.97 -17.60
N PRO A 322 -21.25 27.54 -16.68
CA PRO A 322 -22.69 27.62 -16.91
C PRO A 322 -22.88 28.26 -18.28
N ARG A 323 -23.56 27.60 -19.20
CA ARG A 323 -24.05 28.22 -20.44
C ARG A 323 -24.84 29.44 -20.02
N GLY A 324 -24.30 30.62 -20.33
CA GLY A 324 -25.05 31.86 -20.20
C GLY A 324 -26.34 31.71 -20.97
N GLN A 325 -27.46 31.95 -20.30
CA GLN A 325 -28.67 32.31 -20.95
C GLN A 325 -28.37 33.62 -21.72
N GLY A 326 -28.15 33.50 -23.00
CA GLY A 326 -27.94 34.58 -23.93
C GLY A 326 -28.86 34.33 -25.13
N ASP A 327 -29.99 35.00 -25.12
CA ASP A 327 -30.77 35.50 -26.25
C ASP A 327 -31.12 34.47 -27.34
N GLU A 328 -32.25 33.80 -27.12
CA GLU A 328 -33.19 33.46 -28.17
C GLU A 328 -33.96 34.78 -28.50
N GLU A 329 -33.44 35.58 -29.40
CA GLU A 329 -34.22 36.54 -30.17
C GLU A 329 -34.22 36.15 -31.64
N GLU A 330 -35.35 35.64 -32.04
CA GLU A 330 -36.11 36.06 -33.23
C GLU A 330 -35.33 36.12 -34.55
N ASN A 331 -35.48 35.11 -35.38
CA ASN A 331 -35.68 35.34 -36.81
C ASN A 331 -36.59 34.26 -37.38
N ASP A 332 -37.89 34.62 -37.34
CA ASP A 332 -38.91 34.06 -38.23
C ASP A 332 -38.78 34.71 -39.60
N GLU A 333 -39.28 34.01 -40.58
CA GLU A 333 -39.57 34.38 -41.98
C GLU A 333 -38.53 34.17 -43.06
N THR A 334 -39.07 33.41 -43.89
CA THR A 334 -39.10 33.40 -45.37
C THR A 334 -38.28 32.37 -46.10
N GLY A 335 -39.04 31.55 -46.81
CA GLY A 335 -38.68 31.15 -48.14
C GLY A 335 -38.70 29.69 -48.56
N ARG A 336 -39.86 29.13 -48.64
CA ARG A 336 -40.43 28.30 -49.74
C ARG A 336 -39.48 27.72 -50.82
N ARG A 337 -39.83 26.44 -51.12
CA ARG A 337 -39.65 25.70 -52.41
C ARG A 337 -38.27 25.04 -52.57
N GLY A 338 -38.17 23.78 -52.82
CA GLY A 338 -38.93 22.80 -53.59
C GLY A 338 -37.90 21.87 -54.26
N HIS A 339 -38.12 20.61 -54.28
CA HIS A 339 -37.96 19.64 -55.35
C HIS A 339 -37.38 18.29 -54.83
N ARG A 340 -38.19 17.31 -54.76
CA ARG A 340 -38.33 16.11 -55.58
C ARG A 340 -37.04 15.44 -56.10
N GLY A 341 -37.00 14.20 -55.85
CA GLY A 341 -36.33 13.12 -56.63
C GLY A 341 -35.25 12.41 -55.83
N GLY A 342 -35.21 11.17 -55.57
CA GLY A 342 -35.85 10.02 -56.19
C GLY A 342 -34.81 8.96 -56.33
N PHE A 343 -35.13 7.70 -56.00
CA PHE A 343 -34.46 6.47 -56.39
C PHE A 343 -32.99 6.30 -55.95
N GLY A 344 -32.55 5.21 -55.48
CA GLY A 344 -32.91 3.82 -55.50
C GLY A 344 -31.78 2.94 -54.98
N ARG A 345 -32.21 1.81 -54.43
CA ARG A 345 -31.66 0.47 -54.55
C ARG A 345 -30.15 0.18 -54.54
N GLY A 346 -29.77 -0.71 -53.67
CA GLY A 346 -29.11 -1.92 -54.10
C GLY A 346 -27.72 -2.16 -53.50
N GLY A 347 -27.64 -3.26 -52.84
CA GLY A 347 -26.40 -3.93 -52.55
C GLY A 347 -26.20 -4.33 -51.12
#